data_f60c37b162a94d205ac34bd7f97362b4
#
_entry.id   f60c37b162a94d205ac34bd7f97362b4
#
_cell.length_a   1.000
_cell.length_b   1.000
_cell.length_c   1.000
_cell.angle_alpha   90.00
_cell.angle_beta   90.00
_cell.angle_gamma   90.00
#
_symmetry.space_group_name_H-M   'P 1'
#
loop_
_entity.id
_entity.type
_entity.pdbx_description
1 polymer ?
#
loop_
_entity_poly.entity_id
_entity_poly.type
_entity_poly.pdbx_seq_one_letter_code
_entity_poly.pdbx_strand_id
1 'polypeptide(L)'
;MYVHGFASSANSGTVTRIRTMLPSAIVVADDIPVDPHEGLAMLRSMVEREQPDLIIGTSMGGMYTEQLHGFDRILVNPALRIADTMGAHGMVGKQTFQNPRKDGVQEFIVTKAMVKEYRDVQEQCFADTSEAEQEHVWGLFGDEDPLVHTYPLFSEHYRHAIWFHGEHRMNDDIFLNSVIPVIRWIDDRQNKKERQVVFISIDALRDKNGGQQPSARKAFRQLLETYNLFIVAPSPNYSGDGCADVQSWLKDVISVPAYDHIIFANQPQLLLGDFLIQPSAVNPHGSFMGTVLELGSDTFKTWDDIMEYFPRLNGH
;
A
#
# COMPACT_ATOMS: atom_id res chain seq x y z
N MET A 1 7.25 0.66 13.64
CA MET A 1 7.81 -0.69 13.94
C MET A 1 7.71 -1.57 12.71
N TYR A 2 8.68 -2.49 12.47
CA TYR A 2 8.61 -3.46 11.37
C TYR A 2 8.65 -4.89 11.89
N VAL A 3 7.74 -5.73 11.38
CA VAL A 3 7.56 -7.15 11.76
C VAL A 3 7.87 -8.02 10.54
N HIS A 4 8.99 -8.75 10.61
CA HIS A 4 9.52 -9.52 9.49
C HIS A 4 8.76 -10.84 9.24
N GLY A 5 8.88 -11.39 8.03
CA GLY A 5 8.30 -12.66 7.63
C GLY A 5 9.06 -13.89 8.15
N PHE A 6 8.55 -15.07 7.79
CA PHE A 6 9.12 -16.37 8.16
C PHE A 6 10.58 -16.49 7.66
N ALA A 7 11.42 -17.10 8.50
CA ALA A 7 12.86 -17.30 8.24
C ALA A 7 13.64 -16.01 7.90
N SER A 8 13.15 -14.84 8.29
CA SER A 8 13.83 -13.55 8.15
C SER A 8 14.38 -13.05 9.50
N SER A 9 14.81 -11.80 9.57
CA SER A 9 15.34 -11.17 10.79
C SER A 9 15.19 -9.65 10.79
N ALA A 10 15.54 -9.01 11.90
CA ALA A 10 15.66 -7.57 12.03
C ALA A 10 16.75 -6.94 11.12
N ASN A 11 17.64 -7.74 10.56
CA ASN A 11 18.70 -7.33 9.63
C ASN A 11 18.32 -7.58 8.16
N SER A 12 17.03 -7.72 7.87
CA SER A 12 16.54 -7.93 6.50
C SER A 12 16.75 -6.71 5.60
N GLY A 13 16.85 -6.97 4.28
CA GLY A 13 16.89 -5.90 3.28
C GLY A 13 15.69 -4.95 3.35
N THR A 14 14.53 -5.41 3.83
CA THR A 14 13.35 -4.57 4.05
C THR A 14 13.58 -3.53 5.12
N VAL A 15 14.20 -3.87 6.25
CA VAL A 15 14.54 -2.91 7.32
C VAL A 15 15.51 -1.85 6.78
N THR A 16 16.52 -2.27 6.03
CA THR A 16 17.46 -1.34 5.38
C THR A 16 16.73 -0.40 4.42
N ARG A 17 15.82 -0.94 3.59
CA ARG A 17 15.01 -0.16 2.65
C ARG A 17 14.17 0.90 3.37
N ILE A 18 13.44 0.53 4.43
CA ILE A 18 12.63 1.45 5.20
C ILE A 18 13.49 2.59 5.76
N ARG A 19 14.64 2.28 6.37
CA ARG A 19 15.57 3.28 6.91
C ARG A 19 16.13 4.22 5.84
N THR A 20 16.41 3.70 4.64
CA THR A 20 16.96 4.49 3.53
C THR A 20 15.91 5.41 2.91
N MET A 21 14.70 4.91 2.72
CA MET A 21 13.62 5.62 2.02
C MET A 21 12.79 6.53 2.93
N LEU A 22 12.85 6.29 4.25
CA LEU A 22 12.20 7.12 5.27
C LEU A 22 13.25 7.57 6.31
N PRO A 23 14.19 8.45 5.93
CA PRO A 23 15.32 8.80 6.79
C PRO A 23 14.94 9.55 8.07
N SER A 24 13.76 10.14 8.12
CA SER A 24 13.21 10.80 9.31
C SER A 24 12.52 9.83 10.27
N ALA A 25 12.27 8.58 9.87
CA ALA A 25 11.57 7.59 10.69
C ALA A 25 12.53 6.84 11.62
N ILE A 26 12.12 6.66 12.87
CA ILE A 26 12.79 5.76 13.80
C ILE A 26 12.26 4.34 13.54
N VAL A 27 13.11 3.48 12.96
CA VAL A 27 12.73 2.12 12.59
C VAL A 27 13.14 1.13 13.67
N VAL A 28 12.15 0.60 14.38
CA VAL A 28 12.31 -0.45 15.38
C VAL A 28 11.97 -1.80 14.76
N ALA A 29 12.88 -2.76 14.87
CA ALA A 29 12.70 -4.15 14.46
C ALA A 29 13.52 -5.06 15.36
N ASP A 30 13.00 -6.26 15.66
CA ASP A 30 13.74 -7.27 16.42
C ASP A 30 13.54 -8.66 15.79
N ASP A 31 14.40 -9.61 16.20
CA ASP A 31 14.37 -11.00 15.72
C ASP A 31 13.23 -11.76 16.41
N ILE A 32 12.19 -12.06 15.66
CA ILE A 32 11.00 -12.74 16.20
C ILE A 32 11.38 -14.20 16.52
N PRO A 33 11.04 -14.71 17.73
CA PRO A 33 11.14 -16.12 18.07
C PRO A 33 10.49 -17.04 17.03
N VAL A 34 11.05 -18.23 16.86
CA VAL A 34 10.48 -19.24 15.94
C VAL A 34 9.20 -19.85 16.51
N ASP A 35 9.09 -19.95 17.82
CA ASP A 35 7.84 -20.32 18.51
C ASP A 35 6.80 -19.20 18.30
N PRO A 36 5.61 -19.52 17.75
CA PRO A 36 4.64 -18.49 17.39
C PRO A 36 3.99 -17.80 18.59
N HIS A 37 3.86 -18.47 19.73
CA HIS A 37 3.29 -17.88 20.94
C HIS A 37 4.30 -16.91 21.59
N GLU A 38 5.57 -17.31 21.66
CA GLU A 38 6.66 -16.44 22.12
C GLU A 38 6.81 -15.26 21.19
N GLY A 39 6.71 -15.48 19.86
CA GLY A 39 6.76 -14.42 18.86
C GLY A 39 5.69 -13.36 19.05
N LEU A 40 4.42 -13.78 19.21
CA LEU A 40 3.31 -12.87 19.45
C LEU A 40 3.42 -12.15 20.80
N ALA A 41 3.82 -12.86 21.87
CA ALA A 41 4.02 -12.27 23.18
C ALA A 41 5.14 -11.21 23.18
N MET A 42 6.26 -11.50 22.51
CA MET A 42 7.35 -10.54 22.32
C MET A 42 6.88 -9.29 21.58
N LEU A 43 6.13 -9.45 20.48
CA LEU A 43 5.64 -8.32 19.69
C LEU A 43 4.64 -7.47 20.49
N ARG A 44 3.76 -8.07 21.28
CA ARG A 44 2.86 -7.34 22.20
C ARG A 44 3.65 -6.52 23.23
N SER A 45 4.66 -7.11 23.85
CA SER A 45 5.55 -6.36 24.77
C SER A 45 6.33 -5.25 24.06
N MET A 46 6.68 -5.48 22.80
CA MET A 46 7.42 -4.50 22.00
C MET A 46 6.54 -3.28 21.66
N VAL A 47 5.28 -3.47 21.26
CA VAL A 47 4.37 -2.35 20.99
C VAL A 47 4.04 -1.56 22.26
N GLU A 48 3.90 -2.24 23.41
CA GLU A 48 3.68 -1.57 24.71
C GLU A 48 4.89 -0.70 25.11
N ARG A 49 6.10 -1.15 24.83
CA ARG A 49 7.34 -0.42 25.17
C ARG A 49 7.62 0.72 24.21
N GLU A 50 7.51 0.45 22.90
CA GLU A 50 7.93 1.38 21.84
C GLU A 50 6.84 2.36 21.44
N GLN A 51 5.56 2.06 21.69
CA GLN A 51 4.40 2.88 21.30
C GLN A 51 4.52 3.37 19.84
N PRO A 52 4.62 2.47 18.85
CA PRO A 52 4.89 2.87 17.47
C PRO A 52 3.71 3.63 16.86
N ASP A 53 3.98 4.70 16.12
CA ASP A 53 2.97 5.42 15.34
C ASP A 53 2.41 4.54 14.18
N LEU A 54 3.21 3.59 13.69
CA LEU A 54 2.86 2.70 12.61
C LEU A 54 3.57 1.35 12.75
N ILE A 55 2.84 0.26 12.47
CA ILE A 55 3.39 -1.09 12.39
C ILE A 55 3.27 -1.58 10.94
N ILE A 56 4.38 -2.04 10.37
CA ILE A 56 4.40 -2.66 9.03
C ILE A 56 4.80 -4.12 9.18
N GLY A 57 3.93 -5.04 8.76
CA GLY A 57 4.19 -6.47 8.78
C GLY A 57 4.16 -7.07 7.39
N THR A 58 5.11 -7.98 7.10
CA THR A 58 5.18 -8.66 5.81
C THR A 58 5.03 -10.16 5.97
N SER A 59 4.24 -10.82 5.12
CA SER A 59 4.05 -12.27 5.12
C SER A 59 3.59 -12.80 6.50
N MET A 60 4.32 -13.71 7.15
CA MET A 60 4.07 -14.16 8.52
C MET A 60 4.02 -12.96 9.51
N GLY A 61 4.89 -11.97 9.32
CA GLY A 61 4.87 -10.74 10.11
C GLY A 61 3.56 -9.97 9.95
N GLY A 62 2.91 -10.06 8.79
CA GLY A 62 1.57 -9.50 8.57
C GLY A 62 0.49 -10.21 9.41
N MET A 63 0.57 -11.54 9.57
CA MET A 63 -0.34 -12.30 10.44
C MET A 63 -0.19 -11.87 11.91
N TYR A 64 1.03 -11.65 12.38
CA TYR A 64 1.23 -11.12 13.73
C TYR A 64 0.77 -9.67 13.86
N THR A 65 1.07 -8.83 12.87
CA THR A 65 0.72 -7.41 12.87
C THR A 65 -0.80 -7.21 12.91
N GLU A 66 -1.55 -8.07 12.26
CA GLU A 66 -3.01 -8.05 12.31
C GLU A 66 -3.52 -8.08 13.76
N GLN A 67 -2.89 -8.85 14.64
CA GLN A 67 -3.28 -9.06 16.03
C GLN A 67 -2.76 -7.99 17.04
N LEU A 68 -2.07 -6.96 16.54
CA LEU A 68 -1.56 -5.85 17.35
C LEU A 68 -2.54 -4.66 17.31
N HIS A 69 -3.69 -4.84 17.96
CA HIS A 69 -4.80 -3.90 17.93
C HIS A 69 -4.48 -2.53 18.56
N GLY A 70 -5.22 -1.49 18.15
CA GLY A 70 -5.08 -0.13 18.66
C GLY A 70 -3.93 0.69 18.04
N PHE A 71 -3.27 0.19 17.00
CA PHE A 71 -2.21 0.87 16.26
C PHE A 71 -2.53 0.95 14.77
N ASP A 72 -2.00 1.95 14.09
CA ASP A 72 -2.03 1.97 12.62
C ASP A 72 -1.12 0.88 12.06
N ARG A 73 -1.64 0.09 11.11
CA ARG A 73 -0.99 -1.13 10.60
C ARG A 73 -1.07 -1.24 9.09
N ILE A 74 0.06 -1.58 8.49
CA ILE A 74 0.14 -1.96 7.08
C ILE A 74 0.60 -3.42 7.00
N LEU A 75 -0.22 -4.24 6.40
CA LEU A 75 0.04 -5.66 6.18
C LEU A 75 0.35 -5.88 4.70
N VAL A 76 1.57 -6.30 4.36
CA VAL A 76 1.98 -6.55 2.97
C VAL A 76 2.04 -8.04 2.73
N ASN A 77 1.23 -8.54 1.80
CA ASN A 77 1.09 -9.98 1.51
C ASN A 77 0.98 -10.82 2.80
N PRO A 78 0.05 -10.47 3.72
CA PRO A 78 -0.01 -11.10 5.03
C PRO A 78 -0.39 -12.58 4.92
N ALA A 79 0.44 -13.45 5.48
CA ALA A 79 0.18 -14.90 5.53
C ALA A 79 -0.81 -15.24 6.65
N LEU A 80 -2.05 -14.73 6.55
CA LEU A 80 -3.11 -14.89 7.55
C LEU A 80 -3.51 -16.35 7.80
N ARG A 81 -3.09 -17.26 6.92
CA ARG A 81 -3.22 -18.72 7.03
C ARG A 81 -1.84 -19.37 6.95
N ILE A 82 -0.90 -18.91 7.78
CA ILE A 82 0.51 -19.32 7.74
C ILE A 82 0.69 -20.84 7.92
N ALA A 83 -0.09 -21.51 8.77
CA ALA A 83 -0.01 -22.94 8.99
C ALA A 83 -0.40 -23.74 7.72
N ASP A 84 -1.33 -23.22 6.92
CA ASP A 84 -1.74 -23.84 5.65
C ASP A 84 -0.66 -23.60 4.59
N THR A 85 -0.08 -22.39 4.54
CA THR A 85 1.08 -22.06 3.69
C THR A 85 2.27 -22.97 4.00
N MET A 86 2.60 -23.17 5.28
CA MET A 86 3.67 -24.08 5.72
C MET A 86 3.44 -25.51 5.23
N GLY A 87 2.20 -25.99 5.30
CA GLY A 87 1.82 -27.32 4.83
C GLY A 87 1.93 -27.45 3.31
N ALA A 88 1.39 -26.48 2.57
CA ALA A 88 1.35 -26.49 1.10
C ALA A 88 2.75 -26.40 0.48
N HIS A 89 3.67 -25.65 1.09
CA HIS A 89 5.01 -25.40 0.57
C HIS A 89 6.10 -26.26 1.24
N GLY A 90 5.72 -27.32 2.01
CA GLY A 90 6.67 -28.27 2.57
C GLY A 90 7.68 -27.64 3.54
N MET A 91 7.29 -26.65 4.33
CA MET A 91 8.17 -25.94 5.24
C MET A 91 8.49 -26.71 6.53
N VAL A 92 7.97 -27.95 6.69
CA VAL A 92 8.31 -28.82 7.82
C VAL A 92 9.72 -29.40 7.63
N GLY A 93 10.52 -29.37 8.69
CA GLY A 93 11.90 -29.84 8.68
C GLY A 93 12.90 -28.70 8.92
N LYS A 94 14.13 -28.92 8.49
CA LYS A 94 15.21 -27.95 8.66
C LYS A 94 15.03 -26.74 7.76
N GLN A 95 15.11 -25.56 8.35
CA GLN A 95 15.01 -24.27 7.69
C GLN A 95 16.25 -23.43 7.97
N THR A 96 16.61 -22.55 7.05
CA THR A 96 17.72 -21.61 7.20
C THR A 96 17.22 -20.18 7.22
N PHE A 97 17.70 -19.36 8.13
CA PHE A 97 17.39 -17.94 8.13
C PHE A 97 18.02 -17.24 6.92
N GLN A 98 17.25 -16.47 6.22
CA GLN A 98 17.68 -15.74 5.01
C GLN A 98 18.59 -14.55 5.31
N ASN A 99 18.55 -14.06 6.55
CA ASN A 99 19.32 -12.90 7.00
C ASN A 99 19.94 -13.19 8.38
N PRO A 100 21.11 -12.59 8.68
CA PRO A 100 21.77 -12.78 9.98
C PRO A 100 20.87 -12.32 11.12
N ARG A 101 20.77 -13.12 12.16
CA ARG A 101 20.10 -12.81 13.42
C ARG A 101 21.09 -12.26 14.45
N LYS A 102 20.60 -11.49 15.42
CA LYS A 102 21.42 -10.96 16.53
C LYS A 102 21.99 -12.06 17.43
N ASP A 103 21.23 -13.16 17.58
CA ASP A 103 21.64 -14.33 18.37
C ASP A 103 22.65 -15.24 17.65
N GLY A 104 22.95 -14.99 16.37
CA GLY A 104 23.86 -15.77 15.54
C GLY A 104 23.29 -17.10 15.06
N VAL A 105 22.05 -17.43 15.37
CA VAL A 105 21.38 -18.66 14.92
C VAL A 105 21.15 -18.59 13.42
N GLN A 106 21.60 -19.62 12.70
CA GLN A 106 21.48 -19.69 11.24
C GLN A 106 20.39 -20.64 10.78
N GLU A 107 20.05 -21.64 11.58
CA GLU A 107 19.13 -22.70 11.20
C GLU A 107 18.17 -23.03 12.36
N PHE A 108 16.99 -23.52 11.99
CA PHE A 108 15.98 -23.97 12.94
C PHE A 108 15.18 -25.13 12.36
N ILE A 109 14.39 -25.78 13.17
CA ILE A 109 13.56 -26.92 12.75
C ILE A 109 12.09 -26.58 12.94
N VAL A 110 11.32 -26.65 11.86
CA VAL A 110 9.87 -26.58 11.91
C VAL A 110 9.32 -27.99 12.13
N THR A 111 8.68 -28.21 13.24
CA THR A 111 8.00 -29.48 13.55
C THR A 111 6.53 -29.43 13.18
N LYS A 112 5.88 -30.60 13.07
CA LYS A 112 4.42 -30.67 12.90
C LYS A 112 3.67 -30.07 14.10
N ALA A 113 4.23 -30.18 15.30
CA ALA A 113 3.68 -29.54 16.50
C ALA A 113 3.70 -28.01 16.34
N MET A 114 4.83 -27.43 15.92
CA MET A 114 4.95 -26.00 15.67
C MET A 114 3.98 -25.49 14.60
N VAL A 115 3.72 -26.24 13.52
CA VAL A 115 2.69 -25.87 12.54
C VAL A 115 1.30 -25.83 13.17
N LYS A 116 1.00 -26.71 14.15
CA LYS A 116 -0.24 -26.64 14.90
C LYS A 116 -0.30 -25.39 15.78
N GLU A 117 0.79 -25.04 16.45
CA GLU A 117 0.90 -23.83 17.26
C GLU A 117 0.72 -22.56 16.39
N TYR A 118 1.30 -22.53 15.17
CA TYR A 118 1.02 -21.48 14.19
C TYR A 118 -0.47 -21.42 13.81
N ARG A 119 -1.16 -22.58 13.72
CA ARG A 119 -2.60 -22.60 13.47
C ARG A 119 -3.38 -21.98 14.64
N ASP A 120 -3.02 -22.33 15.88
CA ASP A 120 -3.65 -21.79 17.07
C ASP A 120 -3.47 -20.25 17.16
N VAL A 121 -2.32 -19.72 16.72
CA VAL A 121 -2.07 -18.27 16.67
C VAL A 121 -2.79 -17.59 15.50
N GLN A 122 -2.78 -18.17 14.30
CA GLN A 122 -3.48 -17.57 13.14
C GLN A 122 -5.00 -17.51 13.32
N GLU A 123 -5.60 -18.41 14.11
CA GLU A 123 -7.03 -18.40 14.42
C GLU A 123 -7.45 -17.26 15.35
N GLN A 124 -6.48 -16.54 15.94
CA GLN A 124 -6.72 -15.31 16.70
C GLN A 124 -6.82 -14.07 15.82
N CYS A 125 -6.50 -14.18 14.52
CA CYS A 125 -6.71 -13.09 13.57
C CYS A 125 -8.20 -12.72 13.51
N PHE A 126 -8.46 -11.43 13.27
CA PHE A 126 -9.81 -10.85 13.18
C PHE A 126 -10.62 -10.89 14.49
N ALA A 127 -9.93 -10.97 15.64
CA ALA A 127 -10.59 -10.95 16.95
C ALA A 127 -11.27 -9.59 17.26
N ASP A 128 -10.75 -8.50 16.72
CA ASP A 128 -11.38 -7.19 16.74
C ASP A 128 -11.39 -6.58 15.33
N THR A 129 -12.59 -6.47 14.75
CA THR A 129 -12.86 -5.85 13.44
C THR A 129 -13.93 -4.77 13.58
N SER A 130 -14.00 -4.11 14.74
CA SER A 130 -14.89 -2.97 14.97
C SER A 130 -14.66 -1.87 13.94
N GLU A 131 -15.65 -1.01 13.73
CA GLU A 131 -15.53 0.13 12.79
C GLU A 131 -14.31 1.01 13.10
N ALA A 132 -14.06 1.24 14.39
CA ALA A 132 -12.90 2.01 14.82
C ALA A 132 -11.58 1.33 14.43
N GLU A 133 -11.48 0.02 14.62
CA GLU A 133 -10.28 -0.76 14.28
C GLU A 133 -10.04 -0.84 12.77
N GLN A 134 -11.11 -0.94 11.97
CA GLN A 134 -11.01 -0.99 10.51
C GLN A 134 -10.33 0.22 9.89
N GLU A 135 -10.46 1.40 10.47
CA GLU A 135 -9.81 2.63 9.98
C GLU A 135 -8.28 2.61 10.15
N HIS A 136 -7.76 1.70 10.98
CA HIS A 136 -6.35 1.58 11.31
C HIS A 136 -5.61 0.48 10.55
N VAL A 137 -6.30 -0.32 9.73
CA VAL A 137 -5.72 -1.52 9.10
C VAL A 137 -5.75 -1.44 7.59
N TRP A 138 -4.57 -1.53 6.98
CA TRP A 138 -4.37 -1.51 5.53
C TRP A 138 -3.73 -2.82 5.08
N GLY A 139 -4.39 -3.55 4.18
CA GLY A 139 -3.88 -4.76 3.55
C GLY A 139 -3.43 -4.48 2.11
N LEU A 140 -2.18 -4.77 1.79
CA LEU A 140 -1.62 -4.64 0.45
C LEU A 140 -1.28 -6.03 -0.08
N PHE A 141 -1.80 -6.38 -1.25
CA PHE A 141 -1.72 -7.73 -1.82
C PHE A 141 -1.14 -7.70 -3.23
N GLY A 142 -0.10 -8.50 -3.46
CA GLY A 142 0.48 -8.69 -4.79
C GLY A 142 -0.39 -9.62 -5.65
N ASP A 143 -0.73 -9.19 -6.85
CA ASP A 143 -1.55 -9.98 -7.78
C ASP A 143 -0.79 -11.14 -8.43
N GLU A 144 0.53 -11.12 -8.36
CA GLU A 144 1.44 -12.18 -8.83
C GLU A 144 2.08 -12.98 -7.66
N ASP A 145 1.53 -12.87 -6.43
CA ASP A 145 2.05 -13.60 -5.28
C ASP A 145 1.80 -15.11 -5.41
N PRO A 146 2.86 -15.94 -5.54
CA PRO A 146 2.69 -17.38 -5.69
C PRO A 146 2.50 -18.13 -4.35
N LEU A 147 2.64 -17.45 -3.23
CA LEU A 147 2.70 -18.08 -1.90
C LEU A 147 1.46 -17.83 -1.05
N VAL A 148 0.89 -16.62 -1.13
CA VAL A 148 -0.14 -16.15 -0.20
C VAL A 148 -1.33 -15.57 -0.97
N HIS A 149 -2.52 -16.10 -0.72
CA HIS A 149 -3.76 -15.68 -1.38
C HIS A 149 -4.83 -15.33 -0.34
N THR A 150 -4.55 -14.38 0.54
CA THR A 150 -5.42 -14.02 1.67
C THR A 150 -6.22 -12.73 1.47
N TYR A 151 -6.18 -12.13 0.28
CA TYR A 151 -6.99 -10.96 -0.05
C TYR A 151 -8.50 -11.20 0.19
N PRO A 152 -9.13 -12.30 -0.28
CA PRO A 152 -10.56 -12.50 -0.04
C PRO A 152 -10.89 -12.55 1.45
N LEU A 153 -10.09 -13.28 2.22
CA LEU A 153 -10.26 -13.38 3.67
C LEU A 153 -10.09 -12.03 4.36
N PHE A 154 -9.10 -11.23 3.97
CA PHE A 154 -8.86 -9.92 4.56
C PHE A 154 -10.00 -8.95 4.22
N SER A 155 -10.47 -8.92 2.97
CA SER A 155 -11.52 -8.01 2.50
C SER A 155 -12.91 -8.29 3.06
N GLU A 156 -13.13 -9.49 3.64
CA GLU A 156 -14.35 -9.81 4.40
C GLU A 156 -14.38 -9.06 5.75
N HIS A 157 -13.23 -8.64 6.28
CA HIS A 157 -13.10 -8.06 7.62
C HIS A 157 -12.66 -6.60 7.61
N TYR A 158 -11.88 -6.16 6.62
CA TYR A 158 -11.29 -4.83 6.56
C TYR A 158 -11.56 -4.13 5.23
N ARG A 159 -11.82 -2.82 5.29
CA ARG A 159 -12.17 -1.99 4.13
C ARG A 159 -10.98 -1.70 3.22
N HIS A 160 -9.79 -1.46 3.80
CA HIS A 160 -8.60 -1.06 3.07
C HIS A 160 -7.82 -2.28 2.56
N ALA A 161 -8.47 -3.05 1.68
CA ALA A 161 -7.88 -4.22 1.01
C ALA A 161 -7.52 -3.81 -0.43
N ILE A 162 -6.23 -3.64 -0.72
CA ILE A 162 -5.75 -3.04 -1.96
C ILE A 162 -4.82 -4.01 -2.69
N TRP A 163 -5.07 -4.22 -3.98
CA TRP A 163 -4.17 -4.94 -4.88
C TRP A 163 -3.04 -4.03 -5.36
N PHE A 164 -1.84 -4.57 -5.47
CA PHE A 164 -0.75 -3.96 -6.23
C PHE A 164 -0.19 -4.96 -7.25
N HIS A 165 0.43 -4.45 -8.32
CA HIS A 165 1.11 -5.29 -9.28
C HIS A 165 2.47 -5.73 -8.74
N GLY A 166 2.63 -7.04 -8.47
CA GLY A 166 3.87 -7.60 -7.96
C GLY A 166 3.72 -8.93 -7.24
N GLU A 167 4.88 -9.48 -6.90
CA GLU A 167 5.04 -10.77 -6.26
C GLU A 167 5.00 -10.69 -4.72
N HIS A 168 5.28 -11.83 -4.06
CA HIS A 168 5.31 -11.97 -2.60
C HIS A 168 6.32 -11.05 -1.91
N ARG A 169 7.51 -10.87 -2.52
CA ARG A 169 8.60 -10.09 -1.92
C ARG A 169 8.47 -8.61 -2.22
N MET A 170 8.45 -7.81 -1.17
CA MET A 170 8.47 -6.36 -1.28
C MET A 170 9.84 -5.88 -1.80
N ASN A 171 9.90 -5.49 -3.07
CA ASN A 171 11.04 -4.83 -3.70
C ASN A 171 10.96 -3.29 -3.57
N ASP A 172 11.92 -2.57 -4.15
CA ASP A 172 11.97 -1.11 -4.08
C ASP A 172 10.78 -0.44 -4.78
N ASP A 173 10.37 -0.97 -5.93
CA ASP A 173 9.25 -0.42 -6.70
C ASP A 173 7.92 -0.58 -5.94
N ILE A 174 7.67 -1.76 -5.36
CA ILE A 174 6.48 -2.02 -4.53
C ILE A 174 6.50 -1.10 -3.30
N PHE A 175 7.64 -0.95 -2.64
CA PHE A 175 7.74 -0.09 -1.47
C PHE A 175 7.45 1.37 -1.81
N LEU A 176 8.08 1.91 -2.86
CA LEU A 176 7.91 3.30 -3.29
C LEU A 176 6.51 3.60 -3.83
N ASN A 177 5.93 2.67 -4.60
CA ASN A 177 4.67 2.93 -5.30
C ASN A 177 3.44 2.48 -4.53
N SER A 178 3.58 1.58 -3.56
CA SER A 178 2.45 0.97 -2.87
C SER A 178 2.47 1.21 -1.36
N VAL A 179 3.61 1.06 -0.71
CA VAL A 179 3.68 1.17 0.75
C VAL A 179 3.85 2.63 1.20
N ILE A 180 4.80 3.37 0.61
CA ILE A 180 5.05 4.78 0.98
C ILE A 180 3.79 5.67 0.86
N PRO A 181 2.99 5.59 -0.20
CA PRO A 181 1.76 6.38 -0.28
C PRO A 181 0.79 6.10 0.86
N VAL A 182 0.61 4.84 1.25
CA VAL A 182 -0.25 4.48 2.38
C VAL A 182 0.33 4.99 3.71
N ILE A 183 1.66 4.92 3.89
CA ILE A 183 2.32 5.54 5.05
C ILE A 183 2.01 7.04 5.11
N ARG A 184 2.04 7.75 3.97
CA ARG A 184 1.74 9.18 3.91
C ARG A 184 0.28 9.49 4.25
N TRP A 185 -0.68 8.70 3.78
CA TRP A 185 -2.09 8.87 4.15
C TRP A 185 -2.31 8.69 5.65
N ILE A 186 -1.64 7.71 6.26
CA ILE A 186 -1.68 7.48 7.70
C ILE A 186 -1.05 8.68 8.44
N ASP A 187 0.13 9.13 8.03
CA ASP A 187 0.82 10.29 8.60
C ASP A 187 -0.03 11.57 8.50
N ASP A 188 -0.62 11.84 7.33
CA ASP A 188 -1.51 12.99 7.12
C ASP A 188 -2.73 12.93 8.05
N ARG A 189 -3.34 11.75 8.23
CA ARG A 189 -4.46 11.53 9.14
C ARG A 189 -4.06 11.77 10.60
N GLN A 190 -2.96 11.19 11.04
CA GLN A 190 -2.43 11.33 12.41
C GLN A 190 -2.10 12.78 12.74
N ASN A 191 -1.52 13.51 11.80
CA ASN A 191 -1.12 14.90 11.96
C ASN A 191 -2.21 15.90 11.55
N LYS A 192 -3.40 15.44 11.14
CA LYS A 192 -4.51 16.29 10.64
C LYS A 192 -4.05 17.25 9.53
N LYS A 193 -3.18 16.76 8.66
CA LYS A 193 -2.60 17.52 7.57
C LYS A 193 -3.57 17.55 6.40
N GLU A 194 -4.11 18.70 6.10
CA GLU A 194 -4.91 18.94 4.91
C GLU A 194 -4.00 19.25 3.72
N ARG A 195 -4.23 18.56 2.60
CA ARG A 195 -3.54 18.80 1.34
C ARG A 195 -4.52 19.29 0.30
N GLN A 196 -4.07 20.18 -0.57
CA GLN A 196 -4.85 20.56 -1.74
C GLN A 196 -5.20 19.34 -2.60
N VAL A 197 -6.42 19.32 -3.10
CA VAL A 197 -6.97 18.21 -3.87
C VAL A 197 -6.72 18.44 -5.36
N VAL A 198 -6.11 17.46 -6.00
CA VAL A 198 -5.87 17.43 -7.45
C VAL A 198 -6.65 16.28 -8.07
N PHE A 199 -7.58 16.61 -8.94
CA PHE A 199 -8.25 15.63 -9.80
C PHE A 199 -7.49 15.49 -11.10
N ILE A 200 -7.26 14.25 -11.53
CA ILE A 200 -6.61 13.93 -12.79
C ILE A 200 -7.55 13.08 -13.63
N SER A 201 -7.97 13.58 -14.78
CA SER A 201 -8.74 12.76 -15.73
C SER A 201 -7.91 11.56 -16.18
N ILE A 202 -8.49 10.38 -16.23
CA ILE A 202 -7.82 9.19 -16.72
C ILE A 202 -7.30 9.38 -18.16
N ASP A 203 -7.99 10.19 -18.96
CA ASP A 203 -7.58 10.50 -20.34
C ASP A 203 -6.34 11.41 -20.41
N ALA A 204 -5.99 12.10 -19.32
CA ALA A 204 -4.72 12.80 -19.22
C ALA A 204 -3.54 11.86 -18.90
N LEU A 205 -3.82 10.67 -18.35
CA LEU A 205 -2.82 9.65 -18.04
C LEU A 205 -2.62 8.64 -19.18
N ARG A 206 -3.68 8.35 -19.94
CA ARG A 206 -3.69 7.37 -21.05
C ARG A 206 -3.30 8.02 -22.37
N ASP A 207 -2.51 7.33 -23.17
CA ASP A 207 -2.28 7.66 -24.57
C ASP A 207 -3.39 7.05 -25.47
N LYS A 208 -3.34 7.41 -26.75
CA LYS A 208 -4.32 6.95 -27.75
C LYS A 208 -4.28 5.43 -28.03
N ASN A 209 -3.21 4.76 -27.60
CA ASN A 209 -2.99 3.32 -27.79
C ASN A 209 -3.29 2.51 -26.52
N GLY A 210 -3.80 3.16 -25.47
CA GLY A 210 -4.10 2.54 -24.18
C GLY A 210 -2.89 2.40 -23.24
N GLY A 211 -1.71 2.88 -23.64
CA GLY A 211 -0.54 3.01 -22.78
C GLY A 211 -0.59 4.27 -21.91
N GLN A 212 0.47 4.53 -21.18
CA GLN A 212 0.58 5.78 -20.41
C GLN A 212 1.11 6.93 -21.26
N GLN A 213 0.64 8.14 -21.02
CA GLN A 213 1.23 9.36 -21.57
C GLN A 213 2.70 9.48 -21.10
N PRO A 214 3.60 10.02 -21.97
CA PRO A 214 4.97 10.33 -21.55
C PRO A 214 4.99 11.16 -20.26
N SER A 215 5.88 10.83 -19.34
CA SER A 215 6.06 11.46 -18.02
C SER A 215 4.87 11.36 -17.04
N ALA A 216 3.71 10.82 -17.42
CA ALA A 216 2.50 10.78 -16.58
C ALA A 216 2.74 10.09 -15.23
N ARG A 217 3.37 8.90 -15.22
CA ARG A 217 3.67 8.17 -13.99
C ARG A 217 4.65 8.91 -13.08
N LYS A 218 5.65 9.57 -13.68
CA LYS A 218 6.60 10.39 -12.94
C LYS A 218 5.91 11.60 -12.31
N ALA A 219 5.09 12.30 -13.10
CA ALA A 219 4.30 13.44 -12.62
C ALA A 219 3.34 13.04 -11.50
N PHE A 220 2.63 11.93 -11.66
CA PHE A 220 1.74 11.40 -10.62
C PHE A 220 2.48 11.18 -9.29
N ARG A 221 3.65 10.54 -9.31
CA ARG A 221 4.46 10.33 -8.11
C ARG A 221 4.88 11.65 -7.44
N GLN A 222 5.34 12.62 -8.23
CA GLN A 222 5.77 13.90 -7.69
C GLN A 222 4.61 14.69 -7.09
N LEU A 223 3.47 14.71 -7.75
CA LEU A 223 2.26 15.36 -7.23
C LEU A 223 1.78 14.69 -5.94
N LEU A 224 1.83 13.38 -5.86
CA LEU A 224 1.43 12.61 -4.68
C LEU A 224 2.25 12.97 -3.42
N GLU A 225 3.46 13.49 -3.59
CA GLU A 225 4.29 13.93 -2.45
C GLU A 225 3.71 15.15 -1.74
N THR A 226 3.00 15.99 -2.46
CA THR A 226 2.54 17.30 -1.96
C THR A 226 1.01 17.40 -1.88
N TYR A 227 0.30 16.74 -2.79
CA TYR A 227 -1.14 16.89 -3.00
C TYR A 227 -1.92 15.63 -2.65
N ASN A 228 -3.21 15.78 -2.40
CA ASN A 228 -4.16 14.67 -2.33
C ASN A 228 -4.72 14.41 -3.73
N LEU A 229 -4.32 13.31 -4.35
CA LEU A 229 -4.63 13.00 -5.75
C LEU A 229 -5.81 12.05 -5.87
N PHE A 230 -6.73 12.36 -6.78
CA PHE A 230 -7.80 11.45 -7.21
C PHE A 230 -7.82 11.35 -8.73
N ILE A 231 -7.98 10.13 -9.23
CA ILE A 231 -8.22 9.88 -10.64
C ILE A 231 -9.72 9.99 -10.92
N VAL A 232 -10.08 10.75 -11.94
CA VAL A 232 -11.47 10.85 -12.38
C VAL A 232 -11.60 10.09 -13.69
N ALA A 233 -12.46 9.09 -13.71
CA ALA A 233 -12.81 8.31 -14.89
C ALA A 233 -14.29 8.46 -15.22
N PRO A 234 -14.69 8.39 -16.52
CA PRO A 234 -16.10 8.34 -16.86
C PRO A 234 -16.77 7.12 -16.23
N SER A 235 -18.01 7.29 -15.76
CA SER A 235 -18.80 6.15 -15.30
C SER A 235 -19.12 5.26 -16.52
N PRO A 236 -18.80 3.96 -16.48
CA PRO A 236 -19.08 3.08 -17.59
C PRO A 236 -20.59 2.89 -17.77
N ASN A 237 -21.04 2.90 -19.02
CA ASN A 237 -22.44 2.71 -19.36
C ASN A 237 -22.87 1.28 -18.99
N TYR A 238 -23.58 1.14 -17.86
CA TYR A 238 -24.38 -0.04 -17.45
C TYR A 238 -23.69 -1.41 -17.36
N SER A 239 -22.41 -1.57 -17.66
CA SER A 239 -21.66 -2.81 -17.41
C SER A 239 -20.63 -2.59 -16.30
N GLY A 240 -20.68 -3.40 -15.26
CA GLY A 240 -19.68 -3.34 -14.17
C GLY A 240 -18.23 -3.59 -14.61
N ASP A 241 -18.05 -4.19 -15.78
CA ASP A 241 -16.75 -4.56 -16.33
C ASP A 241 -15.85 -3.35 -16.61
N GLY A 242 -16.41 -2.24 -17.05
CA GLY A 242 -15.62 -1.04 -17.35
C GLY A 242 -14.99 -0.36 -16.13
N CYS A 243 -15.57 -0.47 -14.93
CA CYS A 243 -14.91 -0.01 -13.69
C CYS A 243 -13.71 -0.89 -13.35
N ALA A 244 -13.86 -2.20 -13.47
CA ALA A 244 -12.80 -3.17 -13.22
C ALA A 244 -11.62 -2.98 -14.19
N ASP A 245 -11.89 -2.71 -15.47
CA ASP A 245 -10.86 -2.43 -16.47
C ASP A 245 -10.06 -1.17 -16.14
N VAL A 246 -10.73 -0.09 -15.70
CA VAL A 246 -10.07 1.15 -15.27
C VAL A 246 -9.20 0.89 -14.05
N GLN A 247 -9.74 0.18 -13.07
CA GLN A 247 -9.03 -0.15 -11.84
C GLN A 247 -7.80 -1.01 -12.13
N SER A 248 -7.94 -2.06 -12.96
CA SER A 248 -6.83 -2.92 -13.36
C SER A 248 -5.74 -2.12 -14.08
N TRP A 249 -6.12 -1.27 -15.06
CA TRP A 249 -5.16 -0.44 -15.76
C TRP A 249 -4.39 0.50 -14.82
N LEU A 250 -5.07 1.15 -13.89
CA LEU A 250 -4.42 2.05 -12.94
C LEU A 250 -3.46 1.30 -12.01
N LYS A 251 -3.86 0.13 -11.52
CA LYS A 251 -3.00 -0.74 -10.71
C LYS A 251 -1.73 -1.13 -11.47
N ASP A 252 -1.88 -1.63 -12.69
CA ASP A 252 -0.78 -2.19 -13.47
C ASP A 252 0.15 -1.10 -14.04
N VAL A 253 -0.39 0.05 -14.42
CA VAL A 253 0.34 1.09 -15.16
C VAL A 253 0.78 2.26 -14.28
N ILE A 254 -0.05 2.71 -13.34
CA ILE A 254 0.24 3.88 -12.52
C ILE A 254 0.76 3.47 -11.13
N SER A 255 -0.11 3.11 -10.21
CA SER A 255 0.25 2.61 -8.87
C SER A 255 -0.99 2.31 -8.01
N VAL A 256 -0.77 1.65 -6.87
CA VAL A 256 -1.77 1.43 -5.81
C VAL A 256 -2.49 2.72 -5.35
N PRO A 257 -1.82 3.87 -5.14
CA PRO A 257 -2.52 5.08 -4.73
C PRO A 257 -3.56 5.53 -5.74
N ALA A 258 -3.25 5.44 -7.05
CA ALA A 258 -4.23 5.74 -8.09
C ALA A 258 -5.38 4.72 -8.07
N TYR A 259 -5.05 3.44 -7.89
CA TYR A 259 -6.04 2.37 -7.83
C TYR A 259 -7.07 2.58 -6.70
N ASP A 260 -6.65 3.02 -5.51
CA ASP A 260 -7.52 3.26 -4.35
C ASP A 260 -8.23 4.63 -4.40
N HIS A 261 -7.69 5.59 -5.16
CA HIS A 261 -8.18 6.97 -5.24
C HIS A 261 -8.86 7.25 -6.59
N ILE A 262 -9.93 6.50 -6.90
CA ILE A 262 -10.69 6.64 -8.15
C ILE A 262 -12.09 7.17 -7.88
N ILE A 263 -12.49 8.17 -8.67
CA ILE A 263 -13.86 8.69 -8.71
C ILE A 263 -14.43 8.45 -10.10
N PHE A 264 -15.53 7.72 -10.21
CA PHE A 264 -16.26 7.57 -11.44
C PHE A 264 -17.31 8.68 -11.58
N ALA A 265 -17.04 9.65 -12.46
CA ALA A 265 -17.89 10.81 -12.66
C ALA A 265 -17.93 11.23 -14.13
N ASN A 266 -19.14 11.39 -14.70
CA ASN A 266 -19.33 11.91 -16.06
C ASN A 266 -19.28 13.44 -16.14
N GLN A 267 -19.30 14.12 -15.00
CA GLN A 267 -19.26 15.57 -14.89
C GLN A 267 -18.22 16.00 -13.85
N PRO A 268 -16.92 15.87 -14.16
CA PRO A 268 -15.83 16.15 -13.21
C PRO A 268 -15.80 17.61 -12.74
N GLN A 269 -16.34 18.54 -13.51
CA GLN A 269 -16.44 19.96 -13.13
C GLN A 269 -17.35 20.22 -11.91
N LEU A 270 -18.16 19.25 -11.49
CA LEU A 270 -18.99 19.34 -10.27
C LEU A 270 -18.25 18.89 -9.01
N LEU A 271 -17.03 18.35 -9.14
CA LEU A 271 -16.22 17.95 -8.00
C LEU A 271 -15.64 19.18 -7.30
N LEU A 272 -15.51 19.10 -5.98
CA LEU A 272 -14.91 20.16 -5.16
C LEU A 272 -13.42 19.82 -4.93
N GLY A 273 -12.55 20.66 -5.45
CA GLY A 273 -11.09 20.52 -5.31
C GLY A 273 -10.36 21.75 -5.84
N ASP A 274 -9.04 21.75 -5.68
CA ASP A 274 -8.21 22.90 -6.03
C ASP A 274 -7.79 22.89 -7.50
N PHE A 275 -7.50 21.71 -8.04
CA PHE A 275 -7.00 21.54 -9.41
C PHE A 275 -7.72 20.41 -10.14
N LEU A 276 -7.92 20.58 -11.44
CA LEU A 276 -8.38 19.54 -12.37
C LEU A 276 -7.44 19.50 -13.58
N ILE A 277 -6.74 18.38 -13.76
CA ILE A 277 -5.89 18.13 -14.92
C ILE A 277 -6.69 17.27 -15.91
N GLN A 278 -6.89 17.78 -17.12
CA GLN A 278 -7.65 17.11 -18.17
C GLN A 278 -7.04 17.37 -19.56
N PRO A 279 -7.33 16.55 -20.60
CA PRO A 279 -6.95 16.88 -21.96
C PRO A 279 -7.64 18.14 -22.47
N SER A 280 -6.93 18.97 -23.24
CA SER A 280 -7.47 20.21 -23.84
C SER A 280 -8.63 19.99 -24.81
N ALA A 281 -8.78 18.75 -25.33
CA ALA A 281 -9.88 18.39 -26.23
C ALA A 281 -11.22 18.14 -25.51
N VAL A 282 -11.21 18.07 -24.17
CA VAL A 282 -12.44 17.87 -23.39
C VAL A 282 -13.13 19.22 -23.16
N ASN A 283 -14.31 19.40 -23.76
CA ASN A 283 -15.13 20.57 -23.48
C ASN A 283 -15.95 20.33 -22.21
N PRO A 284 -15.60 20.92 -21.06
CA PRO A 284 -16.36 20.71 -19.85
C PRO A 284 -17.73 21.41 -19.96
N HIS A 285 -18.79 20.68 -19.67
CA HIS A 285 -20.11 21.28 -19.48
C HIS A 285 -20.15 21.94 -18.09
N GLY A 286 -19.82 23.23 -18.02
CA GLY A 286 -19.79 23.99 -16.78
C GLY A 286 -18.37 24.42 -16.37
N SER A 287 -18.28 25.15 -15.27
CA SER A 287 -17.02 25.65 -14.73
C SER A 287 -16.62 24.88 -13.48
N PHE A 288 -15.45 24.27 -13.50
CA PHE A 288 -14.82 23.76 -12.30
C PHE A 288 -14.48 24.93 -11.36
N MET A 289 -14.73 24.79 -10.06
CA MET A 289 -14.54 25.88 -9.10
C MET A 289 -13.08 26.19 -8.81
N GLY A 290 -12.19 25.23 -9.00
CA GLY A 290 -10.74 25.38 -8.87
C GLY A 290 -10.06 25.74 -10.20
N THR A 291 -8.76 25.45 -10.26
CA THR A 291 -7.94 25.71 -11.46
C THR A 291 -7.94 24.51 -12.41
N VAL A 292 -8.26 24.73 -13.68
CA VAL A 292 -8.18 23.71 -14.73
C VAL A 292 -6.83 23.81 -15.44
N LEU A 293 -6.11 22.68 -15.53
CA LEU A 293 -4.87 22.54 -16.27
C LEU A 293 -5.13 21.65 -17.50
N GLU A 294 -5.10 22.24 -18.69
CA GLU A 294 -5.47 21.56 -19.94
C GLU A 294 -4.23 20.99 -20.63
N LEU A 295 -3.97 19.70 -20.44
CA LEU A 295 -2.88 18.97 -21.09
C LEU A 295 -3.07 18.93 -22.61
N GLY A 296 -2.05 19.31 -23.37
CA GLY A 296 -2.10 19.43 -24.83
C GLY A 296 -2.56 20.81 -25.31
N SER A 297 -2.76 21.78 -24.41
CA SER A 297 -2.98 23.19 -24.75
C SER A 297 -1.67 23.90 -25.16
N ASP A 298 -1.79 25.15 -25.64
CA ASP A 298 -0.60 25.96 -25.92
C ASP A 298 0.23 26.26 -24.66
N THR A 299 -0.39 26.29 -23.49
CA THR A 299 0.26 26.58 -22.20
C THR A 299 0.88 25.31 -21.59
N PHE A 300 0.19 24.18 -21.65
CA PHE A 300 0.60 22.90 -21.07
C PHE A 300 0.61 21.82 -22.14
N LYS A 301 1.64 21.81 -22.98
CA LYS A 301 1.77 20.85 -24.09
C LYS A 301 2.02 19.43 -23.61
N THR A 302 2.73 19.30 -22.49
CA THR A 302 3.20 18.05 -21.91
C THR A 302 2.98 18.01 -20.40
N TRP A 303 3.15 16.84 -19.81
CA TRP A 303 3.17 16.68 -18.36
C TRP A 303 4.33 17.42 -17.70
N ASP A 304 5.46 17.60 -18.39
CA ASP A 304 6.59 18.34 -17.85
C ASP A 304 6.24 19.83 -17.68
N ASP A 305 5.48 20.42 -18.61
CA ASP A 305 4.97 21.81 -18.47
C ASP A 305 4.03 21.96 -17.27
N ILE A 306 3.14 20.96 -17.05
CA ILE A 306 2.27 20.93 -15.86
C ILE A 306 3.13 20.84 -14.59
N MET A 307 4.16 20.00 -14.58
CA MET A 307 5.04 19.83 -13.42
C MET A 307 5.88 21.05 -13.12
N GLU A 308 6.18 21.90 -14.09
CA GLU A 308 6.81 23.21 -13.87
C GLU A 308 5.88 24.25 -13.26
N TYR A 309 4.57 24.10 -13.44
CA TYR A 309 3.58 25.00 -12.89
C TYR A 309 3.43 24.88 -11.36
N PHE A 310 3.35 23.66 -10.84
CA PHE A 310 3.09 23.39 -9.41
C PHE A 310 4.13 23.97 -8.44
N PRO A 311 5.46 23.88 -8.68
CA PRO A 311 6.46 24.51 -7.80
C PRO A 311 6.35 26.03 -7.72
N ARG A 312 5.85 26.69 -8.79
CA ARG A 312 5.66 28.14 -8.81
C ARG A 312 4.56 28.61 -7.85
N LEU A 313 3.60 27.74 -7.52
CA LEU A 313 2.54 28.03 -6.56
C LEU A 313 3.02 27.97 -5.11
N ASN A 314 4.05 27.17 -4.83
CA ASN A 314 4.61 26.96 -3.48
C ASN A 314 5.75 27.95 -3.13
N GLY A 315 6.05 28.90 -4.03
CA GLY A 315 7.15 29.85 -3.93
C GLY A 315 6.78 31.22 -3.34
N HIS A 316 5.72 31.28 -2.51
CA HIS A 316 5.34 32.51 -1.78
C HIS A 316 5.26 32.29 -0.29
#